data_2d1e6c8359cc8abe14ef240e1ca7abf8
#
_entry.id   2d1e6c8359cc8abe14ef240e1ca7abf8
#
_cell.length_a   1.000
_cell.length_b   1.000
_cell.length_c   1.000
_cell.angle_alpha   90.00
_cell.angle_beta   90.00
_cell.angle_gamma   90.00
#
_symmetry.space_group_name_H-M   'P 1'
#
loop_
_entity.id
_entity.type
_entity.pdbx_description
1 polymer ?
#
loop_
_entity_poly.entity_id
_entity_poly.type
_entity_poly.pdbx_seq_one_letter_code
_entity_poly.pdbx_strand_id
1 'polypeptide(L)'
;SYVVLLVKFPQNTFVTDASYSHFKTFNSVYETAEDGSFDYDYEEKASIFEVIFGLISAFAPFIFIGILLASLSKNKYGFKNNKVIDKKNTPYFREIPCNKDIYYANTLTKLNIELFNKYKETNILGAIILKWVKEDKVVFKNIEKGIFNKETSTIDLTLNPTFDNVLEKELFDTMYEASKDGILEPKELETWARKHYSKFFNLFERINKVEMIKLENANHVYKRTTKEECKYKNVMDDTIYEESTKLYGLKRYLDEFSRID
;
A
#
# COMPACT_ATOMS: atom_id res chain seq x y z
N SER A 1 -14.09 -16.10 -11.35
CA SER A 1 -13.58 -16.80 -12.56
C SER A 1 -14.34 -18.11 -12.71
N TYR A 2 -14.77 -18.44 -13.89
CA TYR A 2 -15.36 -19.72 -14.24
C TYR A 2 -14.54 -20.37 -15.35
N VAL A 3 -14.46 -21.69 -15.31
CA VAL A 3 -13.77 -22.47 -16.34
C VAL A 3 -14.84 -23.09 -17.24
N VAL A 4 -14.74 -22.86 -18.55
CA VAL A 4 -15.60 -23.52 -19.53
C VAL A 4 -14.87 -24.77 -20.00
N LEU A 5 -15.50 -25.93 -19.76
CA LEU A 5 -14.97 -27.22 -20.19
C LEU A 5 -15.83 -27.75 -21.36
N LEU A 6 -15.22 -27.87 -22.53
CA LEU A 6 -15.84 -28.51 -23.69
C LEU A 6 -15.42 -29.99 -23.72
N VAL A 7 -16.38 -30.89 -23.61
CA VAL A 7 -16.14 -32.33 -23.62
C VAL A 7 -16.81 -32.95 -24.83
N LYS A 8 -16.02 -33.63 -25.68
CA LYS A 8 -16.53 -34.42 -26.82
C LYS A 8 -16.72 -35.87 -26.38
N PHE A 9 -17.93 -36.36 -26.50
CA PHE A 9 -18.24 -37.75 -26.28
C PHE A 9 -18.26 -38.53 -27.60
N PRO A 10 -17.96 -39.86 -27.59
CA PRO A 10 -18.12 -40.72 -28.74
C PRO A 10 -19.58 -40.73 -29.26
N GLN A 11 -19.76 -40.98 -30.54
CA GLN A 11 -21.11 -41.16 -31.11
C GLN A 11 -21.87 -42.25 -30.35
N ASN A 12 -23.15 -42.01 -30.10
CA ASN A 12 -24.05 -42.90 -29.36
C ASN A 12 -23.77 -43.07 -27.86
N THR A 13 -23.00 -42.16 -27.23
CA THR A 13 -22.82 -42.17 -25.76
C THR A 13 -24.12 -41.85 -25.02
N PHE A 14 -24.99 -41.05 -25.63
CA PHE A 14 -26.30 -40.70 -25.08
C PHE A 14 -27.42 -41.07 -26.05
N VAL A 15 -28.51 -41.62 -25.52
CA VAL A 15 -29.77 -41.77 -26.28
C VAL A 15 -30.49 -40.44 -26.18
N THR A 16 -30.48 -39.66 -27.25
CA THR A 16 -31.14 -38.34 -27.32
C THR A 16 -32.42 -38.46 -28.16
N ASP A 17 -33.49 -37.83 -27.73
CA ASP A 17 -34.68 -37.63 -28.55
C ASP A 17 -34.34 -36.63 -29.69
N ALA A 18 -34.90 -36.88 -30.89
CA ALA A 18 -34.63 -36.03 -32.06
C ALA A 18 -34.98 -34.54 -31.84
N SER A 19 -35.86 -34.25 -30.89
CA SER A 19 -36.25 -32.89 -30.49
C SER A 19 -35.12 -32.07 -29.84
N TYR A 20 -34.07 -32.75 -29.34
CA TYR A 20 -32.91 -32.10 -28.70
C TYR A 20 -31.64 -32.12 -29.53
N SER A 21 -31.69 -32.64 -30.76
CA SER A 21 -30.54 -32.68 -31.63
C SER A 21 -30.32 -31.32 -32.35
N HIS A 22 -29.23 -30.66 -32.01
CA HIS A 22 -28.78 -29.47 -32.75
C HIS A 22 -27.76 -29.90 -33.79
N PHE A 23 -28.00 -29.52 -35.05
CA PHE A 23 -27.10 -29.82 -36.19
C PHE A 23 -25.82 -28.92 -36.17
N LYS A 24 -25.19 -28.79 -35.01
CA LYS A 24 -23.90 -28.10 -34.92
C LYS A 24 -22.79 -29.13 -34.76
N THR A 25 -21.80 -29.05 -35.61
CA THR A 25 -20.61 -29.90 -35.52
C THR A 25 -19.79 -29.46 -34.28
N PHE A 26 -19.05 -30.39 -33.66
CA PHE A 26 -18.17 -30.08 -32.55
C PHE A 26 -17.22 -28.92 -32.92
N ASN A 27 -16.69 -28.91 -34.14
CA ASN A 27 -15.78 -27.86 -34.63
C ASN A 27 -16.47 -26.50 -34.67
N SER A 28 -17.74 -26.40 -35.09
CA SER A 28 -18.44 -25.12 -35.12
C SER A 28 -18.75 -24.60 -33.68
N VAL A 29 -18.95 -25.50 -32.75
CA VAL A 29 -19.13 -25.13 -31.30
C VAL A 29 -17.79 -24.73 -30.70
N TYR A 30 -16.72 -25.43 -31.09
CA TYR A 30 -15.36 -25.11 -30.63
C TYR A 30 -14.91 -23.73 -31.15
N GLU A 31 -15.09 -23.45 -32.45
CA GLU A 31 -14.79 -22.13 -33.04
C GLU A 31 -15.58 -21.01 -32.38
N THR A 32 -16.89 -21.23 -32.11
CA THR A 32 -17.70 -20.22 -31.40
C THR A 32 -17.22 -20.00 -29.95
N ALA A 33 -16.75 -21.06 -29.30
CA ALA A 33 -16.21 -20.94 -27.92
C ALA A 33 -14.82 -20.32 -27.90
N GLU A 34 -14.02 -20.53 -28.94
CA GLU A 34 -12.71 -19.92 -29.12
C GLU A 34 -12.85 -18.42 -29.42
N ASP A 35 -13.71 -18.02 -30.34
CA ASP A 35 -14.05 -16.61 -30.62
C ASP A 35 -14.54 -15.91 -29.37
N GLY A 36 -15.45 -16.52 -28.61
CA GLY A 36 -15.92 -15.94 -27.34
C GLY A 36 -14.87 -15.93 -26.23
N SER A 37 -13.79 -16.71 -26.33
CA SER A 37 -12.71 -16.70 -25.34
C SER A 37 -11.72 -15.57 -25.56
N PHE A 38 -11.60 -15.07 -26.77
CA PHE A 38 -10.74 -13.92 -27.10
C PHE A 38 -11.43 -12.57 -26.82
N ASP A 39 -12.76 -12.52 -26.75
CA ASP A 39 -13.51 -11.34 -26.32
C ASP A 39 -13.48 -11.11 -24.80
N TYR A 40 -12.95 -12.06 -24.02
CA TYR A 40 -12.52 -11.79 -22.66
C TYR A 40 -11.11 -11.15 -22.73
N ASP A 41 -11.03 -9.94 -23.24
CA ASP A 41 -10.05 -9.01 -22.75
C ASP A 41 -10.24 -8.97 -21.24
N TYR A 42 -9.33 -9.60 -20.55
CA TYR A 42 -9.09 -9.30 -19.15
C TYR A 42 -8.70 -7.83 -19.19
N GLU A 43 -9.71 -6.96 -19.08
CA GLU A 43 -9.46 -5.58 -18.69
C GLU A 43 -8.68 -5.72 -17.38
N GLU A 44 -7.35 -5.61 -17.48
CA GLU A 44 -6.51 -5.37 -16.33
C GLU A 44 -7.02 -4.04 -15.76
N LYS A 45 -8.07 -4.15 -14.95
CA LYS A 45 -8.51 -3.03 -14.12
C LYS A 45 -7.27 -2.64 -13.36
N ALA A 46 -6.71 -1.48 -13.73
CA ALA A 46 -5.54 -0.96 -13.07
C ALA A 46 -5.76 -1.13 -11.58
N SER A 47 -4.98 -2.00 -10.99
CA SER A 47 -5.15 -2.42 -9.61
C SER A 47 -5.07 -1.14 -8.76
N ILE A 48 -5.86 -1.05 -7.67
CA ILE A 48 -5.71 0.00 -6.65
C ILE A 48 -4.22 0.19 -6.30
N PHE A 49 -3.44 -0.90 -6.33
CA PHE A 49 -2.00 -0.89 -6.14
C PHE A 49 -1.23 -0.15 -7.23
N GLU A 50 -1.66 -0.18 -8.50
CA GLU A 50 -1.00 0.57 -9.59
C GLU A 50 -1.24 2.08 -9.46
N VAL A 51 -2.43 2.49 -9.04
CA VAL A 51 -2.72 3.90 -8.75
C VAL A 51 -1.87 4.39 -7.60
N ILE A 52 -1.86 3.65 -6.49
CA ILE A 52 -1.04 3.96 -5.32
C ILE A 52 0.44 3.96 -5.70
N PHE A 53 0.89 3.00 -6.51
CA PHE A 53 2.26 2.93 -7.00
C PHE A 53 2.59 4.08 -7.95
N GLY A 54 1.67 4.48 -8.82
CA GLY A 54 1.79 5.66 -9.68
C GLY A 54 1.89 6.95 -8.87
N LEU A 55 1.03 7.11 -7.85
CA LEU A 55 1.11 8.23 -6.91
C LEU A 55 2.44 8.22 -6.13
N ILE A 56 2.86 7.06 -5.65
CA ILE A 56 4.15 6.92 -4.92
C ILE A 56 5.35 7.18 -5.85
N SER A 57 5.31 6.75 -7.10
CA SER A 57 6.39 6.98 -8.07
C SER A 57 6.55 8.46 -8.45
N ALA A 58 5.45 9.21 -8.43
CA ALA A 58 5.48 10.67 -8.61
C ALA A 58 6.35 11.38 -7.58
N PHE A 59 6.53 10.79 -6.39
CA PHE A 59 7.36 11.31 -5.30
C PHE A 59 8.79 10.75 -5.30
N ALA A 60 9.13 9.81 -6.18
CA ALA A 60 10.45 9.16 -6.22
C ALA A 60 11.65 10.14 -6.25
N PRO A 61 11.65 11.24 -7.02
CA PRO A 61 12.78 12.19 -7.01
C PRO A 61 12.94 12.91 -5.67
N PHE A 62 11.85 13.13 -4.92
CA PHE A 62 11.90 13.79 -3.62
C PHE A 62 12.41 12.85 -2.52
N ILE A 63 12.18 11.55 -2.68
CA ILE A 63 12.66 10.51 -1.77
C ILE A 63 14.18 10.42 -1.83
N PHE A 64 14.79 10.55 -3.01
CA PHE A 64 16.24 10.42 -3.17
C PHE A 64 16.99 11.48 -2.36
N ILE A 65 16.46 12.71 -2.32
CA ILE A 65 17.04 13.82 -1.53
C ILE A 65 16.82 13.55 -0.02
N GLY A 66 15.66 13.05 0.38
CA GLY A 66 15.36 12.68 1.78
C GLY A 66 16.26 11.55 2.28
N ILE A 67 16.51 10.53 1.46
CA ILE A 67 17.41 9.41 1.76
C ILE A 67 18.86 9.89 1.91
N LEU A 68 19.31 10.81 1.07
CA LEU A 68 20.65 11.40 1.14
C LEU A 68 20.84 12.18 2.44
N LEU A 69 19.84 12.95 2.87
CA LEU A 69 19.86 13.67 4.14
C LEU A 69 19.74 12.74 5.35
N ALA A 70 18.91 11.69 5.26
CA ALA A 70 18.76 10.67 6.32
C ALA A 70 20.00 9.80 6.47
N SER A 71 20.74 9.51 5.39
CA SER A 71 21.99 8.74 5.45
C SER A 71 23.13 9.51 6.14
N LEU A 72 23.05 10.84 6.16
CA LEU A 72 23.99 11.68 6.89
C LEU A 72 23.67 11.77 8.39
N SER A 73 22.44 11.47 8.81
CA SER A 73 22.07 11.43 10.21
C SER A 73 22.33 10.05 10.80
N LYS A 74 23.50 9.88 11.43
CA LYS A 74 23.87 8.65 12.19
C LYS A 74 23.09 8.49 13.50
N ASN A 75 21.83 8.88 13.54
CA ASN A 75 20.95 8.64 14.68
C ASN A 75 20.45 7.19 14.65
N LYS A 76 21.34 6.27 15.00
CA LYS A 76 20.93 4.88 15.19
C LYS A 76 20.19 4.73 16.51
N TYR A 77 19.10 3.99 16.45
CA TYR A 77 18.29 3.58 17.59
C TYR A 77 18.61 2.14 17.97
N GLY A 78 18.47 1.80 19.22
CA GLY A 78 18.62 0.42 19.69
C GLY A 78 17.65 0.15 20.83
N PHE A 79 17.30 -1.09 21.01
CA PHE A 79 16.45 -1.50 22.11
C PHE A 79 17.25 -1.49 23.43
N LYS A 80 16.55 -1.18 24.52
CA LYS A 80 17.05 -1.26 25.87
C LYS A 80 17.68 -2.63 26.13
N ASN A 81 18.78 -2.64 26.89
CA ASN A 81 19.57 -3.84 27.20
C ASN A 81 20.10 -4.55 25.94
N ASN A 82 20.29 -3.82 24.84
CA ASN A 82 20.77 -4.35 23.56
C ASN A 82 19.94 -5.55 23.02
N LYS A 83 18.64 -5.62 23.34
CA LYS A 83 17.74 -6.63 22.78
C LYS A 83 17.75 -6.58 21.26
N VAL A 84 17.55 -7.73 20.65
CA VAL A 84 17.51 -7.90 19.18
C VAL A 84 16.29 -8.72 18.83
N ILE A 85 15.57 -8.32 17.78
CA ILE A 85 14.49 -9.11 17.23
C ILE A 85 15.09 -10.16 16.30
N ASP A 86 14.89 -11.43 16.62
CA ASP A 86 15.40 -12.54 15.83
C ASP A 86 14.55 -12.72 14.56
N LYS A 87 15.16 -12.43 13.41
CA LYS A 87 14.47 -12.51 12.10
C LYS A 87 14.00 -13.92 11.76
N LYS A 88 14.65 -14.96 12.27
CA LYS A 88 14.33 -16.37 11.93
C LYS A 88 13.30 -16.95 12.88
N ASN A 89 13.41 -16.64 14.17
CA ASN A 89 12.64 -17.29 15.23
C ASN A 89 11.48 -16.42 15.78
N THR A 90 11.32 -15.17 15.29
CA THR A 90 10.16 -14.37 15.70
C THR A 90 8.85 -15.09 15.27
N PRO A 91 7.93 -15.36 16.21
CA PRO A 91 6.68 -16.05 15.90
C PRO A 91 5.81 -15.22 14.95
N TYR A 92 4.95 -15.91 14.19
CA TYR A 92 3.94 -15.24 13.38
C TYR A 92 2.94 -14.53 14.25
N PHE A 93 2.58 -13.32 13.85
CA PHE A 93 1.53 -12.55 14.48
C PHE A 93 0.42 -12.30 13.44
N ARG A 94 -0.82 -12.66 13.77
CA ARG A 94 -1.94 -12.62 12.80
C ARG A 94 -2.87 -11.44 12.99
N GLU A 95 -2.78 -10.79 14.14
CA GLU A 95 -3.57 -9.60 14.44
C GLU A 95 -2.86 -8.35 13.93
N ILE A 96 -3.60 -7.26 13.76
CA ILE A 96 -3.02 -5.98 13.36
C ILE A 96 -2.44 -5.32 14.63
N PRO A 97 -1.10 -5.19 14.75
CA PRO A 97 -0.45 -4.59 15.91
C PRO A 97 -0.58 -3.07 15.91
N CYS A 98 0.14 -2.41 16.82
CA CYS A 98 0.21 -0.95 16.91
C CYS A 98 -1.16 -0.29 17.13
N ASN A 99 -2.10 -0.97 17.81
CA ASN A 99 -3.47 -0.51 18.00
C ASN A 99 -4.20 -0.14 16.69
N LYS A 100 -3.80 -0.75 15.56
CA LYS A 100 -4.29 -0.44 14.21
C LYS A 100 -3.96 1.00 13.76
N ASP A 101 -3.01 1.66 14.41
CA ASP A 101 -2.56 3.01 14.07
C ASP A 101 -1.47 2.93 13.00
N ILE A 102 -1.76 3.46 11.81
CA ILE A 102 -0.84 3.47 10.67
C ILE A 102 0.38 4.36 10.91
N TYR A 103 0.25 5.44 11.70
CA TYR A 103 1.37 6.33 12.02
C TYR A 103 2.34 5.65 12.98
N TYR A 104 1.81 4.95 13.97
CA TYR A 104 2.62 4.17 14.90
C TYR A 104 3.35 3.04 14.18
N ALA A 105 2.65 2.25 13.36
CA ALA A 105 3.26 1.18 12.57
C ALA A 105 4.34 1.71 11.62
N ASN A 106 4.10 2.84 10.94
CA ASN A 106 5.06 3.51 10.08
C ASN A 106 6.32 3.92 10.85
N THR A 107 6.15 4.51 12.04
CA THR A 107 7.27 4.95 12.88
C THR A 107 8.10 3.77 13.38
N LEU A 108 7.48 2.68 13.83
CA LEU A 108 8.21 1.46 14.22
C LEU A 108 8.97 0.85 13.05
N THR A 109 8.38 0.83 11.87
CA THR A 109 9.03 0.35 10.65
C THR A 109 10.27 1.19 10.31
N LYS A 110 10.18 2.51 10.44
CA LYS A 110 11.28 3.46 10.23
C LYS A 110 12.39 3.30 11.26
N LEU A 111 12.04 3.15 12.53
CA LEU A 111 13.02 2.93 13.62
C LEU A 111 13.78 1.61 13.47
N ASN A 112 13.16 0.61 12.85
CA ASN A 112 13.69 -0.74 12.67
C ASN A 112 13.92 -1.09 11.18
N ILE A 113 14.43 -0.17 10.41
CA ILE A 113 14.58 -0.30 8.95
C ILE A 113 15.35 -1.57 8.51
N GLU A 114 16.26 -2.07 9.37
CA GLU A 114 17.00 -3.31 9.12
C GLU A 114 16.10 -4.57 9.13
N LEU A 115 14.95 -4.52 9.81
CA LEU A 115 13.93 -5.58 9.81
C LEU A 115 12.99 -5.46 8.59
N PHE A 116 12.79 -4.24 8.09
CA PHE A 116 11.81 -3.91 7.06
C PHE A 116 12.49 -3.40 5.78
N ASN A 117 13.31 -4.27 5.16
CA ASN A 117 14.21 -3.94 4.04
C ASN A 117 13.53 -3.29 2.81
N LYS A 118 12.20 -3.42 2.67
CA LYS A 118 11.42 -2.81 1.58
C LYS A 118 10.71 -1.52 1.99
N TYR A 119 10.97 -1.03 3.21
CA TYR A 119 10.35 0.20 3.67
C TYR A 119 10.76 1.40 2.81
N LYS A 120 9.75 2.20 2.45
CA LYS A 120 9.92 3.51 1.81
C LYS A 120 9.15 4.54 2.64
N GLU A 121 9.74 5.72 2.85
CA GLU A 121 9.10 6.79 3.64
C GLU A 121 7.74 7.23 3.08
N THR A 122 7.51 7.03 1.79
CA THR A 122 6.23 7.31 1.11
C THR A 122 5.13 6.30 1.36
N ASN A 123 5.44 5.13 1.93
CA ASN A 123 4.41 4.10 2.19
C ASN A 123 3.28 4.62 3.08
N ILE A 124 3.56 5.59 3.96
CA ILE A 124 2.55 6.21 4.81
C ILE A 124 1.46 6.93 4.01
N LEU A 125 1.80 7.55 2.88
CA LEU A 125 0.80 8.23 2.03
C LEU A 125 -0.18 7.23 1.44
N GLY A 126 0.32 6.11 0.92
CA GLY A 126 -0.52 5.02 0.44
C GLY A 126 -1.42 4.45 1.54
N ALA A 127 -0.89 4.27 2.76
CA ALA A 127 -1.66 3.79 3.89
C ALA A 127 -2.76 4.78 4.31
N ILE A 128 -2.50 6.09 4.29
CA ILE A 128 -3.49 7.14 4.57
C ILE A 128 -4.60 7.10 3.51
N ILE A 129 -4.25 7.04 2.23
CA ILE A 129 -5.24 6.97 1.14
C ILE A 129 -6.11 5.71 1.27
N LEU A 130 -5.51 4.54 1.53
CA LEU A 130 -6.27 3.30 1.77
C LEU A 130 -7.19 3.40 2.99
N LYS A 131 -6.75 4.06 4.06
CA LYS A 131 -7.58 4.36 5.21
C LYS A 131 -8.79 5.20 4.81
N TRP A 132 -8.58 6.27 4.02
CA TRP A 132 -9.66 7.13 3.54
C TRP A 132 -10.66 6.38 2.66
N VAL A 133 -10.20 5.47 1.81
CA VAL A 133 -11.09 4.60 1.02
C VAL A 133 -11.94 3.71 1.93
N LYS A 134 -11.31 3.10 2.95
CA LYS A 134 -12.03 2.27 3.93
C LYS A 134 -13.07 3.06 4.74
N GLU A 135 -12.81 4.36 4.96
CA GLU A 135 -13.69 5.27 5.68
C GLU A 135 -14.68 6.01 4.76
N ASP A 136 -14.79 5.60 3.49
CA ASP A 136 -15.64 6.21 2.45
C ASP A 136 -15.40 7.73 2.26
N LYS A 137 -14.19 8.21 2.57
CA LYS A 137 -13.79 9.61 2.41
C LYS A 137 -13.37 9.95 0.99
N VAL A 138 -12.85 8.96 0.26
CA VAL A 138 -12.45 9.07 -1.15
C VAL A 138 -12.85 7.81 -1.91
N VAL A 139 -13.00 7.92 -3.23
CA VAL A 139 -13.35 6.78 -4.09
C VAL A 139 -12.33 6.67 -5.21
N PHE A 140 -11.84 5.47 -5.47
CA PHE A 140 -11.08 5.18 -6.68
C PHE A 140 -12.02 5.03 -7.87
N LYS A 141 -11.70 5.69 -8.98
CA LYS A 141 -12.39 5.57 -10.25
C LYS A 141 -11.41 5.31 -11.37
N ASN A 142 -11.80 4.49 -12.32
CA ASN A 142 -11.09 4.36 -13.57
C ASN A 142 -11.78 5.25 -14.59
N ILE A 143 -11.01 6.07 -15.27
CA ILE A 143 -11.49 6.91 -16.38
C ILE A 143 -10.73 6.54 -17.65
N GLU A 144 -11.46 6.44 -18.76
CA GLU A 144 -10.85 6.28 -20.08
C GLU A 144 -10.33 7.63 -20.57
N LYS A 145 -9.07 7.65 -21.01
CA LYS A 145 -8.46 8.86 -21.57
C LYS A 145 -7.75 8.60 -22.90
N GLY A 146 -7.91 9.59 -23.79
CA GLY A 146 -7.22 9.67 -25.05
C GLY A 146 -7.89 8.87 -26.17
N ILE A 147 -7.31 8.98 -27.40
CA ILE A 147 -7.83 8.40 -28.63
C ILE A 147 -7.78 6.84 -28.60
N PHE A 148 -6.99 6.27 -27.70
CA PHE A 148 -6.82 4.82 -27.52
C PHE A 148 -7.52 4.28 -26.27
N ASN A 149 -8.45 5.04 -25.66
CA ASN A 149 -9.23 4.66 -24.48
C ASN A 149 -8.37 4.04 -23.33
N LYS A 150 -7.18 4.60 -23.12
CA LYS A 150 -6.30 4.11 -22.05
C LYS A 150 -6.93 4.40 -20.69
N GLU A 151 -7.23 3.36 -19.94
CA GLU A 151 -7.71 3.49 -18.57
C GLU A 151 -6.66 4.16 -17.68
N THR A 152 -7.10 5.15 -16.95
CA THR A 152 -6.29 5.82 -15.93
C THR A 152 -7.07 5.80 -14.62
N SER A 153 -6.46 5.26 -13.60
CA SER A 153 -7.08 5.27 -12.27
C SER A 153 -6.91 6.62 -11.61
N THR A 154 -7.97 7.10 -11.03
CA THR A 154 -8.07 8.43 -10.40
C THR A 154 -8.66 8.31 -9.00
N ILE A 155 -8.48 9.37 -8.19
CA ILE A 155 -9.09 9.48 -6.87
C ILE A 155 -10.14 10.58 -6.94
N ASP A 156 -11.38 10.22 -6.63
CA ASP A 156 -12.48 11.20 -6.47
C ASP A 156 -12.42 11.78 -5.06
N LEU A 157 -12.19 13.08 -4.98
CA LEU A 157 -12.08 13.87 -3.77
C LEU A 157 -13.30 14.77 -3.53
N THR A 158 -14.37 14.63 -4.34
CA THR A 158 -15.52 15.53 -4.32
C THR A 158 -16.46 15.32 -3.12
N LEU A 159 -16.27 14.26 -2.34
CA LEU A 159 -17.14 13.88 -1.22
C LEU A 159 -17.09 14.86 -0.03
N ASN A 160 -16.11 15.78 0.01
CA ASN A 160 -15.91 16.77 1.07
C ASN A 160 -15.97 16.17 2.50
N PRO A 161 -15.14 15.18 2.82
CA PRO A 161 -15.20 14.47 4.08
C PRO A 161 -14.69 15.32 5.26
N THR A 162 -15.10 14.94 6.47
CA THR A 162 -14.53 15.49 7.70
C THR A 162 -13.33 14.68 8.17
N PHE A 163 -12.36 15.36 8.81
CA PHE A 163 -11.15 14.76 9.34
C PHE A 163 -10.89 15.19 10.79
N ASP A 164 -10.67 14.25 11.68
CA ASP A 164 -10.25 14.54 13.06
C ASP A 164 -8.75 14.87 13.14
N ASN A 165 -7.97 14.35 12.18
CA ASN A 165 -6.54 14.58 12.09
C ASN A 165 -6.25 15.78 11.17
N VAL A 166 -5.67 16.84 11.72
CA VAL A 166 -5.33 18.08 10.99
C VAL A 166 -4.36 17.81 9.84
N LEU A 167 -3.41 16.88 10.00
CA LEU A 167 -2.44 16.55 8.93
C LEU A 167 -3.12 15.78 7.79
N GLU A 168 -4.09 14.93 8.10
CA GLU A 168 -4.88 14.25 7.06
C GLU A 168 -5.75 15.27 6.30
N LYS A 169 -6.37 16.22 7.01
CA LYS A 169 -7.12 17.30 6.36
C LYS A 169 -6.22 18.13 5.43
N GLU A 170 -5.05 18.54 5.90
CA GLU A 170 -4.10 19.32 5.10
C GLU A 170 -3.59 18.54 3.89
N LEU A 171 -3.38 17.22 4.03
CA LEU A 171 -3.03 16.35 2.91
C LEU A 171 -4.18 16.24 1.90
N PHE A 172 -5.41 16.06 2.37
CA PHE A 172 -6.59 16.01 1.52
C PHE A 172 -6.76 17.32 0.75
N ASP A 173 -6.68 18.48 1.42
CA ASP A 173 -6.77 19.79 0.80
C ASP A 173 -5.67 20.01 -0.25
N THR A 174 -4.47 19.52 0.04
CA THR A 174 -3.34 19.55 -0.90
C THR A 174 -3.62 18.70 -2.14
N MET A 175 -4.18 17.52 -1.98
CA MET A 175 -4.57 16.64 -3.09
C MET A 175 -5.73 17.24 -3.90
N TYR A 176 -6.70 17.85 -3.23
CA TYR A 176 -7.82 18.53 -3.86
C TYR A 176 -7.35 19.76 -4.67
N GLU A 177 -6.43 20.57 -4.12
CA GLU A 177 -5.81 21.70 -4.83
C GLU A 177 -5.05 21.24 -6.09
N ALA A 178 -4.40 20.05 -6.01
CA ALA A 178 -3.65 19.49 -7.12
C ALA A 178 -4.58 18.98 -8.25
N SER A 179 -5.75 18.47 -7.94
CA SER A 179 -6.73 17.90 -8.90
C SER A 179 -7.49 18.94 -9.72
N LYS A 180 -7.58 20.20 -9.24
CA LYS A 180 -8.33 21.31 -9.83
C LYS A 180 -9.84 21.11 -9.91
N ASP A 181 -10.32 19.94 -10.27
CA ASP A 181 -11.74 19.59 -10.46
C ASP A 181 -12.28 18.60 -9.42
N GLY A 182 -11.40 18.17 -8.49
CA GLY A 182 -11.73 17.18 -7.45
C GLY A 182 -11.53 15.73 -7.90
N ILE A 183 -11.11 15.49 -9.14
CA ILE A 183 -10.75 14.16 -9.64
C ILE A 183 -9.24 14.11 -9.85
N LEU A 184 -8.53 13.56 -8.88
CA LEU A 184 -7.07 13.59 -8.87
C LEU A 184 -6.46 12.50 -9.75
N GLU A 185 -5.67 12.93 -10.74
CA GLU A 185 -4.81 12.07 -11.52
C GLU A 185 -3.38 12.01 -10.96
N PRO A 186 -2.66 10.87 -11.12
CA PRO A 186 -1.26 10.77 -10.67
C PRO A 186 -0.35 11.89 -11.19
N LYS A 187 -0.49 12.26 -12.46
CA LYS A 187 0.33 13.32 -13.08
C LYS A 187 0.02 14.73 -12.55
N GLU A 188 -1.20 14.98 -12.10
CA GLU A 188 -1.56 16.26 -11.52
C GLU A 188 -0.89 16.48 -10.18
N LEU A 189 -0.93 15.45 -9.32
CA LEU A 189 -0.25 15.49 -8.03
C LEU A 189 1.27 15.63 -8.20
N GLU A 190 1.88 14.90 -9.15
CA GLU A 190 3.30 15.04 -9.47
C GLU A 190 3.64 16.48 -9.91
N THR A 191 2.85 17.04 -10.82
CA THR A 191 3.07 18.37 -11.35
C THR A 191 2.92 19.43 -10.27
N TRP A 192 1.90 19.28 -9.42
CA TRP A 192 1.65 20.17 -8.29
C TRP A 192 2.80 20.09 -7.26
N ALA A 193 3.21 18.88 -6.87
CA ALA A 193 4.28 18.67 -5.91
C ALA A 193 5.64 19.24 -6.39
N ARG A 194 5.93 19.17 -7.68
CA ARG A 194 7.14 19.82 -8.26
C ARG A 194 7.09 21.34 -8.15
N LYS A 195 5.92 21.96 -8.35
CA LYS A 195 5.75 23.41 -8.24
C LYS A 195 5.75 23.90 -6.80
N HIS A 196 5.23 23.11 -5.89
CA HIS A 196 5.03 23.44 -4.47
C HIS A 196 5.88 22.59 -3.54
N TYR A 197 7.11 22.26 -3.98
CA TYR A 197 8.01 21.31 -3.29
C TYR A 197 8.11 21.55 -1.79
N SER A 198 8.40 22.78 -1.37
CA SER A 198 8.61 23.10 0.05
C SER A 198 7.34 22.86 0.88
N LYS A 199 6.16 23.23 0.36
CA LYS A 199 4.87 23.01 1.05
C LYS A 199 4.62 21.51 1.23
N PHE A 200 4.78 20.73 0.15
CA PHE A 200 4.58 19.30 0.17
C PHE A 200 5.58 18.59 1.08
N PHE A 201 6.87 18.94 0.96
CA PHE A 201 7.93 18.33 1.78
C PHE A 201 7.71 18.58 3.27
N ASN A 202 7.36 19.82 3.66
CA ASN A 202 7.07 20.14 5.07
C ASN A 202 5.86 19.36 5.62
N LEU A 203 4.80 19.23 4.84
CA LEU A 203 3.63 18.43 5.24
C LEU A 203 4.03 16.96 5.41
N PHE A 204 4.76 16.40 4.46
CA PHE A 204 5.24 15.04 4.50
C PHE A 204 6.15 14.76 5.70
N GLU A 205 7.08 15.66 6.00
CA GLU A 205 7.92 15.57 7.19
C GLU A 205 7.10 15.58 8.49
N ARG A 206 6.09 16.45 8.58
CA ARG A 206 5.21 16.51 9.74
C ARG A 206 4.41 15.22 9.93
N ILE A 207 3.87 14.65 8.84
CA ILE A 207 3.20 13.35 8.84
C ILE A 207 4.13 12.25 9.37
N ASN A 208 5.38 12.22 8.91
CA ASN A 208 6.36 11.21 9.33
C ASN A 208 6.92 11.40 10.74
N LYS A 209 6.77 12.58 11.33
CA LYS A 209 7.33 12.91 12.66
C LYS A 209 6.29 12.89 13.78
N VAL A 210 5.01 12.99 13.46
CA VAL A 210 3.96 13.16 14.48
C VAL A 210 3.99 12.07 15.57
N GLU A 211 4.14 10.83 15.17
CA GLU A 211 4.15 9.72 16.12
C GLU A 211 5.48 9.62 16.88
N MET A 212 6.59 9.93 16.21
CA MET A 212 7.90 9.98 16.87
C MET A 212 7.92 10.96 18.04
N ILE A 213 7.31 12.13 17.86
CA ILE A 213 7.18 13.15 18.91
C ILE A 213 6.34 12.61 20.09
N LYS A 214 5.27 11.86 19.83
CA LYS A 214 4.48 11.22 20.89
C LYS A 214 5.29 10.20 21.67
N LEU A 215 6.07 9.36 20.98
CA LEU A 215 6.92 8.35 21.60
C LEU A 215 8.04 8.99 22.45
N GLU A 216 8.64 10.07 21.98
CA GLU A 216 9.63 10.83 22.74
C GLU A 216 9.00 11.49 23.99
N ASN A 217 7.83 12.10 23.85
CA ASN A 217 7.10 12.71 24.99
C ASN A 217 6.64 11.69 26.03
N ALA A 218 6.27 10.48 25.58
CA ALA A 218 5.93 9.37 26.48
C ALA A 218 7.16 8.64 27.04
N ASN A 219 8.38 9.08 26.70
CA ASN A 219 9.64 8.48 27.10
C ASN A 219 9.81 7.00 26.66
N HIS A 220 9.12 6.60 25.61
CA HIS A 220 9.32 5.29 24.95
C HIS A 220 10.58 5.28 24.07
N VAL A 221 10.98 6.48 23.60
CA VAL A 221 12.22 6.72 22.85
C VAL A 221 12.96 7.87 23.52
N TYR A 222 14.20 7.62 23.97
CA TYR A 222 14.95 8.58 24.77
C TYR A 222 16.48 8.48 24.53
N LYS A 223 17.24 9.42 25.06
CA LYS A 223 18.70 9.37 25.04
C LYS A 223 19.21 8.41 26.13
N ARG A 224 20.13 7.50 25.78
CA ARG A 224 20.74 6.62 26.77
C ARG A 224 21.45 7.41 27.86
N THR A 225 21.45 6.87 29.06
CA THR A 225 22.22 7.38 30.20
C THR A 225 23.62 6.77 30.26
N THR A 226 23.71 5.47 30.04
CA THR A 226 24.99 4.72 30.06
C THR A 226 25.16 3.86 28.76
N LYS A 227 26.40 3.41 28.49
CA LYS A 227 26.66 2.53 27.35
C LYS A 227 26.16 1.11 27.57
N GLU A 228 26.05 0.69 28.81
CA GLU A 228 25.51 -0.62 29.22
C GLU A 228 24.03 -0.73 28.90
N GLU A 229 23.28 0.39 29.04
CA GLU A 229 21.87 0.42 28.73
C GLU A 229 21.58 0.16 27.25
N CYS A 230 22.37 0.76 26.37
CA CYS A 230 22.22 0.56 24.94
C CYS A 230 23.51 0.92 24.19
N LYS A 231 23.87 0.11 23.20
CA LYS A 231 24.98 0.36 22.29
C LYS A 231 24.81 1.69 21.51
N TYR A 232 23.57 2.05 21.17
CA TYR A 232 23.26 3.26 20.42
C TYR A 232 22.92 4.43 21.34
N LYS A 233 23.00 5.66 20.78
CA LYS A 233 22.74 6.89 21.53
C LYS A 233 21.25 7.06 21.88
N ASN A 234 20.36 6.59 21.02
CA ASN A 234 18.92 6.65 21.25
C ASN A 234 18.41 5.26 21.61
N VAL A 235 17.59 5.18 22.65
CA VAL A 235 17.07 3.95 23.23
C VAL A 235 15.58 3.84 22.95
N MET A 236 15.16 2.67 22.57
CA MET A 236 13.76 2.24 22.50
C MET A 236 13.48 1.30 23.67
N ASP A 237 12.44 1.56 24.44
CA ASP A 237 12.07 0.76 25.61
C ASP A 237 11.48 -0.61 25.26
N ASP A 238 11.07 -1.34 26.29
CA ASP A 238 10.50 -2.68 26.13
C ASP A 238 9.14 -2.66 25.42
N THR A 239 8.34 -1.59 25.56
CA THR A 239 7.06 -1.42 24.85
C THR A 239 7.30 -1.35 23.33
N ILE A 240 8.27 -0.56 22.90
CA ILE A 240 8.66 -0.47 21.49
C ILE A 240 9.23 -1.78 20.98
N TYR A 241 10.00 -2.50 21.80
CA TYR A 241 10.52 -3.82 21.45
C TYR A 241 9.38 -4.82 21.18
N GLU A 242 8.39 -4.91 22.06
CA GLU A 242 7.26 -5.83 21.93
C GLU A 242 6.41 -5.51 20.71
N GLU A 243 6.03 -4.25 20.51
CA GLU A 243 5.22 -3.85 19.35
C GLU A 243 5.98 -4.02 18.01
N SER A 244 7.29 -3.74 18.00
CA SER A 244 8.14 -4.00 16.82
C SER A 244 8.25 -5.50 16.51
N THR A 245 8.29 -6.33 17.57
CA THR A 245 8.31 -7.80 17.41
C THR A 245 6.99 -8.31 16.82
N LYS A 246 5.84 -7.83 17.30
CA LYS A 246 4.52 -8.15 16.74
C LYS A 246 4.40 -7.70 15.29
N LEU A 247 4.83 -6.47 15.00
CA LEU A 247 4.78 -5.91 13.64
C LEU A 247 5.65 -6.73 12.67
N TYR A 248 6.84 -7.14 13.11
CA TYR A 248 7.69 -8.01 12.32
C TYR A 248 7.10 -9.41 12.16
N GLY A 249 6.46 -9.96 13.18
CA GLY A 249 5.72 -11.22 13.13
C GLY A 249 4.56 -11.20 12.13
N LEU A 250 3.81 -10.07 12.07
CA LEU A 250 2.78 -9.85 11.06
C LEU A 250 3.38 -9.79 9.64
N LYS A 251 4.48 -9.05 9.46
CA LYS A 251 5.18 -9.01 8.17
C LYS A 251 5.58 -10.42 7.72
N ARG A 252 6.18 -11.22 8.60
CA ARG A 252 6.53 -12.60 8.29
C ARG A 252 5.31 -13.43 7.88
N TYR A 253 4.22 -13.31 8.64
CA TYR A 253 2.98 -13.99 8.33
C TYR A 253 2.49 -13.63 6.91
N LEU A 254 2.41 -12.35 6.59
CA LEU A 254 1.98 -11.90 5.28
C LEU A 254 2.94 -12.35 4.15
N ASP A 255 4.25 -12.26 4.35
CA ASP A 255 5.24 -12.66 3.35
C ASP A 255 5.19 -14.18 3.04
N GLU A 256 4.83 -15.02 4.01
CA GLU A 256 4.81 -16.47 3.83
C GLU A 256 3.44 -16.99 3.37
N PHE A 257 2.35 -16.42 3.88
CA PHE A 257 0.99 -16.89 3.62
C PHE A 257 0.27 -16.13 2.49
N SER A 258 0.78 -14.99 2.03
CA SER A 258 0.26 -14.30 0.84
C SER A 258 0.74 -14.89 -0.49
N ARG A 259 1.60 -15.91 -0.45
CA ARG A 259 2.14 -16.61 -1.62
C ARG A 259 1.41 -17.92 -1.93
N ILE A 260 0.25 -18.11 -1.35
CA ILE A 260 -0.62 -19.23 -1.75
C ILE A 260 -1.32 -18.77 -3.03
N ASP A 261 -0.73 -19.19 -4.16
CA ASP A 261 -1.30 -19.04 -5.51
C ASP A 261 -2.62 -19.84 -5.63
#